data_5567ae8a17d63b3fb715c76eccaa75c2
#
_entry.id   5567ae8a17d63b3fb715c76eccaa75c2
#
_cell.length_a   1.000
_cell.length_b   1.000
_cell.length_c   1.000
_cell.angle_alpha   90.00
_cell.angle_beta   90.00
_cell.angle_gamma   90.00
#
_symmetry.space_group_name_H-M   'P 1'
#
loop_
_entity.id
_entity.type
_entity.pdbx_description
1 polymer ?
#
loop_
_entity_poly.entity_id
_entity_poly.type
_entity_poly.pdbx_seq_one_letter_code
_entity_poly.pdbx_strand_id
1 'polypeptide(L)'
;MQTELTQVRLSEAQIAQIAKDFKKEIDENYSDAFSYPYEKWEFWTEINGLVISVFYNMWAENRHYHAATYTEPEYGEDAYGISIVDITACDGELGDVEIENEGDLDEAINGYTNTCEWS
;
A
#
# COMPACT_ATOMS: atom_id res chain seq x y z
N MET A 1 -7.75 -26.79 -22.50
CA MET A 1 -7.77 -27.27 -21.10
C MET A 1 -7.58 -26.07 -20.17
N GLN A 2 -8.47 -25.90 -19.25
CA GLN A 2 -8.39 -24.81 -18.29
C GLN A 2 -7.62 -25.28 -17.05
N THR A 3 -6.56 -24.56 -16.69
CA THR A 3 -5.79 -24.87 -15.50
C THR A 3 -6.23 -23.92 -14.37
N GLU A 4 -6.72 -24.47 -13.30
CA GLU A 4 -7.07 -23.68 -12.12
C GLU A 4 -5.81 -23.42 -11.31
N LEU A 5 -5.68 -22.21 -10.78
CA LEU A 5 -4.63 -21.86 -9.87
C LEU A 5 -4.88 -22.50 -8.50
N THR A 6 -3.81 -22.95 -7.86
CA THR A 6 -3.89 -23.42 -6.49
C THR A 6 -4.30 -22.26 -5.59
N GLN A 7 -5.27 -22.50 -4.72
CA GLN A 7 -5.72 -21.49 -3.78
C GLN A 7 -4.95 -21.60 -2.46
N VAL A 8 -4.57 -20.47 -1.91
CA VAL A 8 -3.93 -20.36 -0.62
C VAL A 8 -4.75 -19.44 0.27
N ARG A 9 -4.78 -19.73 1.55
CA ARG A 9 -5.50 -18.89 2.51
C ARG A 9 -4.53 -18.20 3.45
N LEU A 10 -4.74 -16.89 3.64
CA LEU A 10 -3.97 -16.12 4.59
C LEU A 10 -4.62 -16.17 5.97
N SER A 11 -3.82 -16.30 7.02
CA SER A 11 -4.31 -16.19 8.39
C SER A 11 -4.54 -14.72 8.74
N GLU A 12 -5.31 -14.46 9.79
CA GLU A 12 -5.51 -13.10 10.29
C GLU A 12 -4.19 -12.43 10.66
N ALA A 13 -3.26 -13.19 11.26
CA ALA A 13 -1.94 -12.68 11.60
C ALA A 13 -1.11 -12.31 10.38
N GLN A 14 -1.22 -13.10 9.30
CA GLN A 14 -0.52 -12.81 8.05
C GLN A 14 -1.10 -11.56 7.38
N ILE A 15 -2.42 -11.43 7.34
CA ILE A 15 -3.08 -10.24 6.80
C ILE A 15 -2.67 -9.00 7.59
N ALA A 16 -2.67 -9.09 8.93
CA ALA A 16 -2.27 -7.98 9.79
C ALA A 16 -0.81 -7.57 9.54
N GLN A 17 0.08 -8.53 9.34
CA GLN A 17 1.49 -8.24 9.07
C GLN A 17 1.67 -7.58 7.71
N ILE A 18 0.99 -8.08 6.69
CA ILE A 18 1.02 -7.48 5.33
C ILE A 18 0.50 -6.05 5.40
N ALA A 19 -0.62 -5.84 6.08
CA ALA A 19 -1.23 -4.51 6.20
C ALA A 19 -0.29 -3.54 6.93
N LYS A 20 0.37 -3.98 7.98
CA LYS A 20 1.33 -3.17 8.73
C LYS A 20 2.51 -2.76 7.85
N ASP A 21 3.09 -3.71 7.14
CA ASP A 21 4.25 -3.45 6.28
C ASP A 21 3.88 -2.55 5.10
N PHE A 22 2.72 -2.77 4.51
CA PHE A 22 2.20 -1.95 3.42
C PHE A 22 1.99 -0.50 3.85
N LYS A 23 1.31 -0.30 4.96
CA LYS A 23 1.04 1.05 5.49
C LYS A 23 2.32 1.78 5.84
N LYS A 24 3.29 1.08 6.40
CA LYS A 24 4.61 1.64 6.70
C LYS A 24 5.31 2.13 5.43
N GLU A 25 5.27 1.33 4.36
CA GLU A 25 5.87 1.73 3.10
C GLU A 25 5.19 2.97 2.52
N ILE A 26 3.86 3.02 2.58
CA ILE A 26 3.11 4.19 2.12
C ILE A 26 3.50 5.43 2.94
N ASP A 27 3.56 5.31 4.26
CA ASP A 27 3.92 6.42 5.14
C ASP A 27 5.35 6.93 4.89
N GLU A 28 6.25 6.05 4.46
CA GLU A 28 7.65 6.41 4.18
C GLU A 28 7.84 7.01 2.77
N ASN A 29 6.96 6.68 1.82
CA ASN A 29 7.16 7.01 0.40
C ASN A 29 6.06 7.87 -0.21
N TYR A 30 5.10 8.36 0.57
CA TYR A 30 3.97 9.13 0.03
C TYR A 30 4.40 10.38 -0.75
N SER A 31 5.54 10.95 -0.40
CA SER A 31 6.03 12.17 -1.05
C SER A 31 6.27 11.98 -2.55
N ASP A 32 6.54 10.77 -2.99
CA ASP A 32 6.71 10.46 -4.42
C ASP A 32 5.44 10.73 -5.22
N ALA A 33 4.27 10.63 -4.58
CA ALA A 33 2.99 10.91 -5.25
C ALA A 33 2.81 12.37 -5.65
N PHE A 34 3.54 13.30 -5.03
CA PHE A 34 3.54 14.70 -5.46
C PHE A 34 4.17 14.87 -6.85
N SER A 35 5.21 14.08 -7.14
CA SER A 35 5.91 14.14 -8.43
C SER A 35 5.28 13.23 -9.47
N TYR A 36 4.72 12.12 -9.05
CA TYR A 36 4.19 11.08 -9.94
C TYR A 36 2.76 10.68 -9.54
N PRO A 37 1.79 11.63 -9.59
CA PRO A 37 0.41 11.32 -9.20
C PRO A 37 -0.22 10.34 -10.19
N TYR A 38 -1.04 9.43 -9.66
CA TYR A 38 -1.81 8.46 -10.45
C TYR A 38 -0.96 7.39 -11.18
N GLU A 39 0.34 7.33 -10.93
CA GLU A 39 1.14 6.21 -11.43
C GLU A 39 0.81 4.95 -10.65
N LYS A 40 1.01 3.81 -11.31
CA LYS A 40 0.82 2.49 -10.71
C LYS A 40 2.09 2.11 -9.95
N TRP A 41 1.95 1.88 -8.67
CA TRP A 41 3.03 1.49 -7.77
C TRP A 41 2.90 0.03 -7.40
N GLU A 42 3.98 -0.60 -7.02
CA GLU A 42 4.00 -1.99 -6.56
C GLU A 42 4.64 -2.09 -5.17
N PHE A 43 3.92 -2.78 -4.28
CA PHE A 43 4.46 -3.23 -3.01
C PHE A 43 4.48 -4.75 -3.04
N TRP A 44 5.58 -5.36 -2.61
CA TRP A 44 5.65 -6.81 -2.50
C TRP A 44 6.21 -7.22 -1.16
N THR A 45 5.77 -8.40 -0.68
CA THR A 45 6.24 -8.97 0.57
C THR A 45 6.25 -10.49 0.46
N GLU A 46 7.09 -11.13 1.24
CA GLU A 46 7.19 -12.59 1.28
C GLU A 46 6.78 -13.10 2.65
N ILE A 47 5.88 -14.08 2.66
CA ILE A 47 5.42 -14.75 3.89
C ILE A 47 5.46 -16.25 3.65
N ASN A 48 6.36 -16.96 4.36
CA ASN A 48 6.49 -18.42 4.30
C ASN A 48 6.60 -18.96 2.88
N GLY A 49 7.43 -18.31 2.04
CA GLY A 49 7.63 -18.72 0.65
C GLY A 49 6.59 -18.21 -0.32
N LEU A 50 5.58 -17.51 0.17
CA LEU A 50 4.55 -16.90 -0.66
C LEU A 50 4.89 -15.43 -0.87
N VAL A 51 5.07 -15.03 -2.13
CA VAL A 51 5.33 -13.64 -2.52
C VAL A 51 4.01 -13.00 -2.92
N ILE A 52 3.62 -11.94 -2.23
CA ILE A 52 2.39 -11.21 -2.50
C ILE A 52 2.78 -9.85 -3.06
N SER A 53 2.22 -9.50 -4.23
CA SER A 53 2.42 -8.21 -4.87
C SER A 53 1.12 -7.43 -4.87
N VAL A 54 1.17 -6.20 -4.40
CA VAL A 54 0.03 -5.29 -4.34
C VAL A 54 0.30 -4.13 -5.29
N PHE A 55 -0.53 -3.98 -6.30
CA PHE A 55 -0.45 -2.86 -7.24
C PHE A 55 -1.46 -1.81 -6.84
N TYR A 56 -1.03 -0.56 -6.74
CA TYR A 56 -1.86 0.51 -6.22
C TYR A 56 -1.55 1.85 -6.90
N ASN A 57 -2.52 2.75 -6.83
CA ASN A 57 -2.34 4.15 -7.18
C ASN A 57 -2.25 4.94 -5.88
N MET A 58 -1.44 5.99 -5.87
CA MET A 58 -1.24 6.82 -4.70
C MET A 58 -1.48 8.29 -5.05
N TRP A 59 -2.12 9.00 -4.14
CA TRP A 59 -2.31 10.45 -4.24
C TRP A 59 -1.75 11.11 -2.99
N ALA A 60 -1.33 12.36 -3.14
CA ALA A 60 -0.89 13.18 -2.03
C ALA A 60 -1.28 14.63 -2.28
N GLU A 61 -1.62 15.34 -1.23
CA GLU A 61 -1.95 16.75 -1.30
C GLU A 61 -1.43 17.47 -0.06
N ASN A 62 -1.10 18.74 -0.24
CA ASN A 62 -0.68 19.58 0.89
C ASN A 62 -1.91 20.30 1.44
N ARG A 63 -2.16 20.11 2.75
CA ARG A 63 -3.26 20.75 3.47
C ARG A 63 -2.70 21.66 4.54
N HIS A 64 -3.45 22.68 4.91
CA HIS A 64 -3.11 23.58 6.03
C HIS A 64 -1.71 24.18 5.93
N TYR A 65 -1.30 24.56 4.69
CA TYR A 65 0.01 25.14 4.47
C TYR A 65 0.09 26.52 5.12
N HIS A 66 1.14 26.75 5.90
CA HIS A 66 1.46 28.05 6.49
C HIS A 66 2.86 28.48 6.02
N ALA A 67 2.94 29.54 5.23
CA ALA A 67 4.20 30.07 4.74
C ALA A 67 5.03 30.65 5.89
N ALA A 68 6.36 30.59 5.75
CA ALA A 68 7.26 31.18 6.74
C ALA A 68 6.98 32.67 6.88
N THR A 69 6.95 33.14 8.13
CA THR A 69 6.82 34.53 8.47
C THR A 69 8.07 35.01 9.21
N TYR A 70 8.10 36.29 9.58
CA TYR A 70 9.23 36.84 10.32
C TYR A 70 9.45 36.14 11.68
N THR A 71 8.36 35.68 12.30
CA THR A 71 8.41 35.08 13.66
C THR A 71 8.18 33.58 13.67
N GLU A 72 7.69 32.99 12.58
CA GLU A 72 7.36 31.58 12.55
C GLU A 72 7.93 30.90 11.30
N PRO A 73 8.44 29.66 11.44
CA PRO A 73 8.89 28.88 10.29
C PRO A 73 7.70 28.39 9.46
N GLU A 74 8.00 27.98 8.25
CA GLU A 74 7.05 27.32 7.37
C GLU A 74 6.62 25.97 7.97
N TYR A 75 5.35 25.69 7.92
CA TYR A 75 4.82 24.39 8.35
C TYR A 75 3.58 24.03 7.54
N GLY A 76 3.20 22.78 7.60
CA GLY A 76 2.02 22.31 6.90
C GLY A 76 1.65 20.89 7.26
N GLU A 77 0.63 20.39 6.62
CA GLU A 77 0.17 19.02 6.75
C GLU A 77 -0.01 18.42 5.36
N ASP A 78 0.56 17.27 5.14
CA ASP A 78 0.36 16.49 3.92
C ASP A 78 -0.69 15.43 4.19
N ALA A 79 -1.63 15.26 3.27
CA ALA A 79 -2.58 14.16 3.29
C ALA A 79 -2.29 13.28 2.08
N TYR A 80 -2.42 11.98 2.27
CA TYR A 80 -2.16 11.02 1.20
C TYR A 80 -3.01 9.77 1.38
N GLY A 81 -3.12 9.01 0.31
CA GLY A 81 -3.88 7.78 0.33
C GLY A 81 -3.63 6.93 -0.89
N ILE A 82 -4.16 5.73 -0.85
CA ILE A 82 -3.98 4.75 -1.93
C ILE A 82 -5.31 4.14 -2.36
N SER A 83 -5.29 3.59 -3.55
CA SER A 83 -6.38 2.77 -4.09
C SER A 83 -5.75 1.53 -4.71
N ILE A 84 -6.22 0.35 -4.32
CA ILE A 84 -5.70 -0.91 -4.82
C ILE A 84 -6.18 -1.13 -6.25
N VAL A 85 -5.25 -1.50 -7.14
CA VAL A 85 -5.54 -1.83 -8.53
C VAL A 85 -5.63 -3.33 -8.70
N ASP A 86 -4.67 -4.08 -8.13
CA ASP A 86 -4.62 -5.53 -8.26
C ASP A 86 -3.76 -6.14 -7.15
N ILE A 87 -4.02 -7.40 -6.83
CA ILE A 87 -3.24 -8.18 -5.89
C ILE A 87 -2.92 -9.51 -6.56
N THR A 88 -1.64 -9.89 -6.58
CA THR A 88 -1.20 -11.16 -7.13
C THR A 88 -0.36 -11.91 -6.10
N ALA A 89 -0.27 -13.22 -6.27
CA ALA A 89 0.53 -14.06 -5.38
C ALA A 89 1.27 -15.13 -6.17
N CYS A 90 2.47 -15.45 -5.71
CA CYS A 90 3.31 -16.47 -6.32
C CYS A 90 3.98 -17.30 -5.22
N ASP A 91 3.89 -18.61 -5.34
CA ASP A 91 4.57 -19.53 -4.44
C ASP A 91 5.85 -20.06 -5.10
N GLY A 92 6.93 -20.15 -4.33
CA GLY A 92 8.22 -20.59 -4.87
C GLY A 92 8.23 -21.99 -5.47
N GLU A 93 7.32 -22.86 -5.04
CA GLU A 93 7.22 -24.24 -5.55
C GLU A 93 6.10 -24.40 -6.57
N LEU A 94 4.96 -23.73 -6.35
CA LEU A 94 3.75 -23.90 -7.14
C LEU A 94 3.62 -22.92 -8.29
N GLY A 95 4.42 -21.84 -8.29
CA GLY A 95 4.27 -20.74 -9.22
C GLY A 95 3.13 -19.82 -8.82
N ASP A 96 2.40 -19.30 -9.80
CA ASP A 96 1.27 -18.40 -9.53
C ASP A 96 0.18 -19.12 -8.75
N VAL A 97 -0.31 -18.47 -7.71
CA VAL A 97 -1.39 -18.98 -6.87
C VAL A 97 -2.44 -17.89 -6.68
N GLU A 98 -3.62 -18.30 -6.22
CA GLU A 98 -4.71 -17.39 -5.93
C GLU A 98 -4.96 -17.33 -4.42
N ILE A 99 -5.14 -16.12 -3.88
CA ILE A 99 -5.45 -15.94 -2.47
C ILE A 99 -6.96 -16.15 -2.29
N GLU A 100 -7.34 -17.23 -1.59
CA GLU A 100 -8.74 -17.57 -1.37
C GLU A 100 -9.50 -16.42 -0.68
N ASN A 101 -8.88 -15.82 0.32
CA ASN A 101 -9.48 -14.72 1.08
C ASN A 101 -8.87 -13.37 0.72
N GLU A 102 -8.62 -13.14 -0.57
CA GLU A 102 -8.09 -11.88 -1.07
C GLU A 102 -8.93 -10.68 -0.64
N GLY A 103 -10.24 -10.85 -0.58
CA GLY A 103 -11.15 -9.78 -0.13
C GLY A 103 -10.85 -9.29 1.29
N ASP A 104 -10.42 -10.19 2.18
CA ASP A 104 -10.07 -9.81 3.54
C ASP A 104 -8.78 -8.97 3.55
N LEU A 105 -7.82 -9.32 2.70
CA LEU A 105 -6.59 -8.54 2.55
C LEU A 105 -6.90 -7.17 1.93
N ASP A 106 -7.71 -7.15 0.87
CA ASP A 106 -8.14 -5.91 0.21
C ASP A 106 -8.80 -4.97 1.23
N GLU A 107 -9.73 -5.49 2.02
CA GLU A 107 -10.42 -4.71 3.05
C GLU A 107 -9.45 -4.11 4.08
N ALA A 108 -8.39 -4.84 4.39
CA ALA A 108 -7.39 -4.39 5.37
C ALA A 108 -6.52 -3.24 4.87
N ILE A 109 -6.30 -3.13 3.56
CA ILE A 109 -5.35 -2.16 2.98
C ILE A 109 -5.95 -1.16 2.00
N ASN A 110 -7.05 -1.50 1.31
CA ASN A 110 -7.63 -0.63 0.28
C ASN A 110 -8.20 0.64 0.89
N GLY A 111 -7.95 1.75 0.23
CA GLY A 111 -8.43 3.04 0.68
C GLY A 111 -7.67 3.61 1.87
N TYR A 112 -6.51 3.06 2.22
CA TYR A 112 -5.71 3.58 3.32
C TYR A 112 -5.36 5.05 3.08
N THR A 113 -5.59 5.87 4.10
CA THR A 113 -5.26 7.30 4.08
C THR A 113 -4.56 7.67 5.38
N ASN A 114 -3.73 8.68 5.33
CA ASN A 114 -3.05 9.20 6.51
C ASN A 114 -2.66 10.66 6.29
N THR A 115 -2.22 11.30 7.34
CA THR A 115 -1.72 12.67 7.30
C THR A 115 -0.38 12.75 8.01
N CYS A 116 0.46 13.69 7.58
CA CYS A 116 1.77 13.92 8.17
C CYS A 116 2.00 15.43 8.31
N GLU A 117 2.24 15.87 9.54
CA GLU A 117 2.60 17.27 9.80
C GLU A 117 4.11 17.45 9.60
N TRP A 118 4.50 18.59 9.06
CA TRP A 118 5.91 18.94 8.86
C TRP A 118 6.15 20.41 9.17
N SER A 119 7.41 20.71 9.48
CA SER A 119 7.80 22.07 9.79
C SER A 119 9.24 22.35 9.33
#